data_5578a8bd4eff7feabd46123920810ff9
#
_entry.id   5578a8bd4eff7feabd46123920810ff9
#
_cell.length_a   1.000
_cell.length_b   1.000
_cell.length_c   1.000
_cell.angle_alpha   90.00
_cell.angle_beta   90.00
_cell.angle_gamma   90.00
#
_symmetry.space_group_name_H-M   'P 1'
#
loop_
_entity.id
_entity.type
_entity.pdbx_description
1 polymer ?
#
loop_
_entity_poly.entity_id
_entity_poly.type
_entity_poly.pdbx_seq_one_letter_code
_entity_poly.pdbx_strand_id
1 'polypeptide(L)'
;ILSIDQSSSILKLKIKYEDQTLAVFPADQAPHPYPFPFPIDRERGIQAYQKMVSADEHKARLKSGNTNDLFHRYSIKNDIKVQHLSVSKIEEIAVGIMQYDFTLPDGAELPVWTAGSHIDVVVAPGFIRQYSLTGNPADRTKYQIGVLREENGKGGSVLMHRIFTLGRKIFISNPINHFPLEKSASKSFLIGGGIGITPMIAMAHELHVQNRDFSFHYCSPSRKNAGFMDILSNVKWLDKIHFHFTDEGTRASLSAILQKYKKDYNVYTCGPDSFMNSVIEAAQIAGFPESALHLEYFTAPEVPEYDNYAFKVILTKSKKEFDIPADRTVTDILMDNGIH
;
A
#
# COMPACT_ATOMS: atom_id res chain seq x y z
N ILE A 1 21.96 -9.15 -8.69
CA ILE A 1 23.24 -8.50 -8.34
C ILE A 1 23.37 -7.25 -9.20
N LEU A 2 23.54 -6.12 -8.56
CA LEU A 2 23.82 -4.86 -9.22
C LEU A 2 25.34 -4.70 -9.36
N SER A 3 25.85 -4.52 -10.55
CA SER A 3 27.21 -4.06 -10.77
C SER A 3 27.18 -2.73 -11.51
N ILE A 4 27.93 -1.77 -11.04
CA ILE A 4 28.15 -0.51 -11.74
C ILE A 4 29.52 -0.61 -12.40
N ASP A 5 29.55 -0.49 -13.72
CA ASP A 5 30.78 -0.35 -14.46
C ASP A 5 31.07 1.14 -14.63
N GLN A 6 32.08 1.63 -13.93
CA GLN A 6 32.53 3.02 -13.98
C GLN A 6 33.63 3.26 -15.02
N SER A 7 34.01 2.24 -15.80
CA SER A 7 35.11 2.34 -16.78
C SER A 7 34.77 3.14 -18.03
N SER A 8 33.53 3.54 -18.21
CA SER A 8 33.09 4.41 -19.29
C SER A 8 32.28 5.58 -18.72
N SER A 9 32.29 6.70 -19.44
CA SER A 9 31.45 7.88 -19.12
C SER A 9 29.92 7.56 -19.10
N ILE A 10 29.55 6.31 -19.23
CA ILE A 10 28.20 5.78 -19.30
C ILE A 10 28.00 4.84 -18.13
N LEU A 11 27.14 5.22 -17.20
CA LEU A 11 26.72 4.36 -16.09
C LEU A 11 25.91 3.18 -16.65
N LYS A 12 26.47 1.98 -16.62
CA LYS A 12 25.74 0.76 -17.00
C LYS A 12 25.23 0.07 -15.76
N LEU A 13 23.91 -0.03 -15.64
CA LEU A 13 23.25 -0.77 -14.56
C LEU A 13 22.99 -2.19 -15.03
N LYS A 14 23.65 -3.18 -14.43
CA LYS A 14 23.42 -4.59 -14.69
C LYS A 14 22.70 -5.20 -13.49
N ILE A 15 21.42 -5.52 -13.67
CA ILE A 15 20.63 -6.20 -12.65
C ILE A 15 20.58 -7.69 -13.01
N LYS A 16 21.12 -8.52 -12.13
CA LYS A 16 20.99 -9.97 -12.23
C LYS A 16 20.08 -10.47 -11.12
N TYR A 17 18.92 -10.97 -11.49
CA TYR A 17 18.00 -11.65 -10.60
C TYR A 17 18.15 -13.15 -10.79
N GLU A 18 18.53 -13.91 -9.76
CA GLU A 18 18.57 -15.38 -9.80
C GLU A 18 18.65 -15.96 -11.21
N ASP A 19 19.77 -15.96 -11.87
CA ASP A 19 20.01 -16.48 -13.22
C ASP A 19 19.40 -15.75 -14.42
N GLN A 20 18.58 -14.70 -14.23
CA GLN A 20 18.09 -13.86 -15.31
C GLN A 20 18.82 -12.52 -15.35
N THR A 21 19.47 -12.21 -16.46
CA THR A 21 19.98 -10.85 -16.71
C THR A 21 18.80 -10.01 -17.20
N LEU A 22 18.26 -9.18 -16.32
CA LEU A 22 17.26 -8.19 -16.70
C LEU A 22 17.96 -7.04 -17.38
N ALA A 23 18.19 -6.90 -18.54
CA ALA A 23 18.66 -5.81 -19.37
C ALA A 23 19.84 -4.96 -18.83
N VAL A 24 20.81 -4.72 -19.68
CA VAL A 24 21.88 -3.73 -19.45
C VAL A 24 21.49 -2.48 -20.22
N PHE A 25 21.22 -1.37 -19.51
CA PHE A 25 20.93 -0.10 -20.15
C PHE A 25 22.03 0.89 -19.85
N PRO A 26 22.52 1.64 -20.84
CA PRO A 26 23.22 2.89 -20.61
C PRO A 26 22.26 3.82 -19.89
N ALA A 27 22.68 4.40 -18.76
CA ALA A 27 21.79 5.17 -17.91
C ALA A 27 21.21 6.42 -18.57
N ASP A 28 21.85 6.95 -19.59
CA ASP A 28 21.46 8.11 -20.38
C ASP A 28 20.54 7.79 -21.56
N GLN A 29 20.50 6.54 -22.03
CA GLN A 29 19.78 6.15 -23.23
C GLN A 29 18.56 5.26 -22.97
N ALA A 30 18.36 4.83 -21.74
CA ALA A 30 17.23 3.99 -21.40
C ALA A 30 15.93 4.79 -21.45
N PRO A 31 15.04 4.60 -22.41
CA PRO A 31 13.76 5.31 -22.49
C PRO A 31 12.85 4.96 -21.32
N HIS A 32 13.15 3.86 -20.68
CA HIS A 32 12.59 3.47 -19.42
C HIS A 32 13.65 2.71 -18.73
N PRO A 33 14.56 3.43 -18.12
CA PRO A 33 15.54 2.76 -17.35
C PRO A 33 14.81 1.98 -16.27
N TYR A 34 14.90 0.70 -16.37
CA TYR A 34 14.68 -0.09 -15.21
C TYR A 34 15.86 0.16 -14.27
N PRO A 35 15.60 0.48 -13.00
CA PRO A 35 14.29 0.55 -12.35
C PRO A 35 13.62 1.94 -12.36
N PHE A 36 14.11 2.92 -13.13
CA PHE A 36 13.74 4.33 -13.01
C PHE A 36 13.04 4.83 -14.28
N PRO A 37 11.71 4.79 -14.35
CA PRO A 37 10.95 5.16 -15.54
C PRO A 37 10.92 6.67 -15.83
N PHE A 38 11.24 7.50 -14.85
CA PHE A 38 11.24 8.96 -14.98
C PHE A 38 12.59 9.55 -14.57
N PRO A 39 12.99 10.71 -15.10
CA PRO A 39 14.26 11.35 -14.74
C PRO A 39 14.43 11.60 -13.24
N ILE A 40 13.38 12.07 -12.59
CA ILE A 40 13.37 12.35 -11.13
C ILE A 40 13.51 11.05 -10.31
N ASP A 41 12.79 10.01 -10.72
CA ASP A 41 12.83 8.72 -10.02
C ASP A 41 14.17 8.02 -10.25
N ARG A 42 14.76 8.22 -11.41
CA ARG A 42 16.09 7.75 -11.75
C ARG A 42 17.14 8.35 -10.81
N GLU A 43 17.12 9.66 -10.63
CA GLU A 43 18.09 10.35 -9.77
C GLU A 43 17.94 9.90 -8.30
N ARG A 44 16.70 9.86 -7.78
CA ARG A 44 16.43 9.34 -6.44
C ARG A 44 16.86 7.88 -6.28
N GLY A 45 16.62 7.06 -7.28
CA GLY A 45 17.03 5.67 -7.26
C GLY A 45 18.53 5.49 -7.29
N ILE A 46 19.25 6.29 -8.08
CA ILE A 46 20.72 6.31 -8.10
C ILE A 46 21.25 6.76 -6.74
N GLN A 47 20.68 7.82 -6.15
CA GLN A 47 21.06 8.27 -4.82
C GLN A 47 20.75 7.24 -3.73
N ALA A 48 19.60 6.59 -3.80
CA ALA A 48 19.25 5.50 -2.90
C ALA A 48 20.23 4.33 -3.03
N TYR A 49 20.58 3.98 -4.26
CA TYR A 49 21.54 2.92 -4.56
C TYR A 49 22.97 3.27 -4.09
N GLN A 50 23.42 4.50 -4.30
CA GLN A 50 24.73 4.97 -3.83
C GLN A 50 24.83 5.00 -2.30
N LYS A 51 23.70 5.11 -1.60
CA LYS A 51 23.62 4.99 -0.14
C LYS A 51 23.50 3.53 0.33
N MET A 52 23.26 2.60 -0.58
CA MET A 52 23.31 1.18 -0.24
C MET A 52 24.76 0.74 -0.10
N VAL A 53 24.95 -0.18 0.80
CA VAL A 53 26.20 -0.86 1.12
C VAL A 53 26.96 -1.29 -0.15
N SER A 54 28.27 -1.35 -0.10
CA SER A 54 29.10 -1.75 -1.25
C SER A 54 28.57 -3.04 -1.91
N ALA A 55 28.73 -3.17 -3.23
CA ALA A 55 28.25 -4.32 -3.97
C ALA A 55 28.71 -5.67 -3.41
N ASP A 56 29.93 -5.71 -2.84
CA ASP A 56 30.49 -6.92 -2.23
C ASP A 56 29.83 -7.25 -0.89
N GLU A 57 29.49 -6.26 -0.11
CA GLU A 57 28.77 -6.41 1.16
C GLU A 57 27.32 -6.87 0.92
N HIS A 58 26.66 -6.29 -0.08
CA HIS A 58 25.35 -6.73 -0.52
C HIS A 58 25.36 -8.18 -1.04
N LYS A 59 26.38 -8.54 -1.79
CA LYS A 59 26.59 -9.91 -2.28
C LYS A 59 26.84 -10.91 -1.17
N ALA A 60 27.61 -10.53 -0.15
CA ALA A 60 27.83 -11.37 1.02
C ALA A 60 26.55 -11.58 1.82
N ARG A 61 25.71 -10.55 1.95
CA ARG A 61 24.42 -10.61 2.66
C ARG A 61 23.38 -11.44 1.93
N LEU A 62 23.29 -11.32 0.60
CA LEU A 62 22.44 -12.19 -0.22
C LEU A 62 22.87 -13.68 -0.11
N LYS A 63 24.16 -13.97 -0.06
CA LYS A 63 24.66 -15.33 0.13
C LYS A 63 24.34 -15.88 1.53
N SER A 64 24.31 -15.04 2.54
CA SER A 64 23.94 -15.43 3.91
C SER A 64 22.43 -15.59 4.12
N GLY A 65 21.61 -15.29 3.10
CA GLY A 65 20.14 -15.27 3.22
C GLY A 65 19.62 -14.09 4.05
N ASN A 66 20.47 -13.13 4.38
CA ASN A 66 20.09 -11.95 5.15
C ASN A 66 19.40 -10.94 4.20
N THR A 67 18.08 -10.93 4.20
CA THR A 67 17.23 -10.03 3.42
C THR A 67 16.93 -8.71 4.15
N ASN A 68 17.43 -8.52 5.36
CA ASN A 68 17.13 -7.37 6.20
C ASN A 68 17.49 -6.04 5.55
N ASP A 69 18.50 -6.02 4.68
CA ASP A 69 18.95 -4.79 4.01
C ASP A 69 18.01 -4.28 2.91
N LEU A 70 17.24 -5.16 2.31
CA LEU A 70 16.24 -4.77 1.31
C LEU A 70 15.12 -3.93 1.94
N PHE A 71 14.95 -4.09 3.24
CA PHE A 71 13.95 -3.43 4.06
C PHE A 71 14.57 -2.62 5.20
N HIS A 72 15.75 -2.07 5.01
CA HIS A 72 16.56 -1.46 6.08
C HIS A 72 15.81 -0.43 6.95
N ARG A 73 14.81 0.24 6.42
CA ARG A 73 13.93 1.12 7.22
C ARG A 73 12.91 0.36 8.07
N TYR A 74 12.57 -0.88 7.71
CA TYR A 74 11.50 -1.65 8.34
C TYR A 74 12.03 -2.82 9.18
N SER A 75 13.10 -3.47 8.75
CA SER A 75 13.58 -4.71 9.35
C SER A 75 14.30 -4.52 10.67
N ILE A 76 15.00 -3.40 10.85
CA ILE A 76 15.77 -3.15 12.09
C ILE A 76 14.88 -2.79 13.27
N LYS A 77 13.62 -2.38 13.03
CA LYS A 77 12.80 -1.73 14.04
C LYS A 77 11.57 -2.49 14.50
N ASN A 78 11.04 -3.43 13.72
CA ASN A 78 9.69 -3.95 13.98
C ASN A 78 9.54 -5.46 13.84
N ASP A 79 10.57 -6.28 13.78
CA ASP A 79 10.47 -7.72 13.48
C ASP A 79 9.60 -8.01 12.21
N ILE A 80 9.57 -7.09 11.25
CA ILE A 80 8.82 -7.29 10.01
C ILE A 80 9.44 -8.44 9.24
N LYS A 81 8.78 -9.57 9.29
CA LYS A 81 9.15 -10.73 8.50
C LYS A 81 8.86 -10.47 7.04
N VAL A 82 9.85 -10.74 6.20
CA VAL A 82 9.78 -10.59 4.76
C VAL A 82 9.59 -11.95 4.12
N GLN A 83 8.71 -12.02 3.16
CA GLN A 83 8.43 -13.21 2.38
C GLN A 83 8.91 -13.03 0.95
N HIS A 84 9.30 -14.12 0.33
CA HIS A 84 9.68 -14.16 -1.07
C HIS A 84 8.56 -14.86 -1.86
N LEU A 85 7.70 -14.08 -2.49
CA LEU A 85 6.52 -14.55 -3.19
C LEU A 85 6.69 -14.48 -4.71
N SER A 86 5.95 -15.29 -5.43
CA SER A 86 5.85 -15.24 -6.89
C SER A 86 4.58 -14.55 -7.33
N VAL A 87 4.66 -13.74 -8.38
CA VAL A 87 3.49 -13.17 -9.06
C VAL A 87 2.78 -14.31 -9.81
N SER A 88 1.62 -14.70 -9.33
CA SER A 88 0.85 -15.82 -9.89
C SER A 88 -0.29 -15.39 -10.81
N LYS A 89 -0.74 -14.12 -10.70
CA LYS A 89 -1.74 -13.53 -11.59
C LYS A 89 -1.42 -12.07 -11.86
N ILE A 90 -1.67 -11.64 -13.09
CA ILE A 90 -1.68 -10.24 -13.52
C ILE A 90 -2.88 -10.08 -14.45
N GLU A 91 -3.75 -9.14 -14.14
CA GLU A 91 -4.96 -8.88 -14.94
C GLU A 91 -5.32 -7.41 -14.89
N GLU A 92 -5.61 -6.79 -16.03
CA GLU A 92 -6.21 -5.45 -16.06
C GLU A 92 -7.72 -5.60 -15.78
N ILE A 93 -8.14 -5.15 -14.60
CA ILE A 93 -9.50 -5.31 -14.10
C ILE A 93 -10.36 -4.05 -14.27
N ALA A 94 -9.75 -2.93 -14.62
CA ALA A 94 -10.38 -1.67 -15.01
C ALA A 94 -9.33 -0.78 -15.67
N VAL A 95 -9.76 0.32 -16.29
CA VAL A 95 -8.83 1.26 -16.93
C VAL A 95 -7.76 1.75 -15.96
N GLY A 96 -6.52 1.35 -16.21
CA GLY A 96 -5.37 1.70 -15.39
C GLY A 96 -5.30 1.00 -14.03
N ILE A 97 -6.12 -0.03 -13.78
CA ILE A 97 -6.09 -0.81 -12.55
C ILE A 97 -5.69 -2.25 -12.87
N MET A 98 -4.55 -2.67 -12.35
CA MET A 98 -4.07 -4.04 -12.43
C MET A 98 -4.33 -4.78 -11.13
N GLN A 99 -4.85 -6.00 -11.22
CA GLN A 99 -4.86 -6.96 -10.14
C GLN A 99 -3.57 -7.77 -10.18
N TYR A 100 -2.96 -7.96 -9.00
CA TYR A 100 -1.86 -8.89 -8.82
C TYR A 100 -2.21 -9.88 -7.73
N ASP A 101 -1.96 -11.18 -7.99
CA ASP A 101 -1.99 -12.22 -6.98
C ASP A 101 -0.55 -12.71 -6.73
N PHE A 102 -0.22 -12.92 -5.45
CA PHE A 102 1.09 -13.41 -5.01
C PHE A 102 0.93 -14.71 -4.24
N THR A 103 1.76 -15.69 -4.54
CA THR A 103 1.73 -17.02 -3.91
C THR A 103 3.13 -17.41 -3.45
N LEU A 104 3.21 -18.32 -2.47
CA LEU A 104 4.48 -19.00 -2.18
C LEU A 104 4.87 -19.90 -3.33
N PRO A 105 6.16 -19.96 -3.70
CA PRO A 105 6.63 -20.77 -4.83
C PRO A 105 6.34 -22.26 -4.69
N ASP A 106 6.27 -22.76 -3.46
CA ASP A 106 5.96 -24.16 -3.12
C ASP A 106 4.46 -24.45 -2.95
N GLY A 107 3.62 -23.42 -3.11
CA GLY A 107 2.17 -23.53 -2.94
C GLY A 107 1.71 -23.68 -1.48
N ALA A 108 2.59 -23.43 -0.52
CA ALA A 108 2.23 -23.43 0.89
C ALA A 108 1.25 -22.31 1.25
N GLU A 109 0.63 -22.44 2.40
CA GLU A 109 -0.25 -21.38 2.91
C GLU A 109 0.53 -20.15 3.38
N LEU A 110 0.02 -19.00 2.99
CA LEU A 110 0.52 -17.69 3.44
C LEU A 110 0.15 -17.42 4.91
N PRO A 111 0.89 -16.55 5.61
CA PRO A 111 0.51 -16.09 6.93
C PRO A 111 -0.92 -15.56 6.99
N VAL A 112 -1.56 -15.78 8.13
CA VAL A 112 -2.92 -15.30 8.41
C VAL A 112 -2.93 -13.77 8.39
N TRP A 113 -3.99 -13.20 7.85
CA TRP A 113 -4.25 -11.77 7.85
C TRP A 113 -5.71 -11.48 8.16
N THR A 114 -6.00 -10.24 8.51
CA THR A 114 -7.36 -9.76 8.83
C THR A 114 -7.74 -8.62 7.90
N ALA A 115 -9.02 -8.43 7.68
CA ALA A 115 -9.52 -7.33 6.85
C ALA A 115 -8.98 -5.97 7.31
N GLY A 116 -8.59 -5.12 6.35
CA GLY A 116 -7.89 -3.86 6.60
C GLY A 116 -6.35 -3.99 6.66
N SER A 117 -5.80 -5.20 6.49
CA SER A 117 -4.36 -5.38 6.36
C SER A 117 -3.85 -4.90 5.01
N HIS A 118 -2.62 -4.38 5.04
CA HIS A 118 -1.82 -4.09 3.85
C HIS A 118 -0.51 -4.87 3.86
N ILE A 119 0.17 -4.88 2.73
CA ILE A 119 1.52 -5.42 2.55
C ILE A 119 2.43 -4.36 1.95
N ASP A 120 3.70 -4.39 2.35
CA ASP A 120 4.76 -3.63 1.71
C ASP A 120 5.33 -4.46 0.57
N VAL A 121 5.28 -3.93 -0.65
CA VAL A 121 5.81 -4.58 -1.86
C VAL A 121 7.09 -3.87 -2.27
N VAL A 122 8.19 -4.61 -2.38
CA VAL A 122 9.43 -4.09 -2.96
C VAL A 122 9.31 -4.14 -4.47
N VAL A 123 8.89 -3.03 -5.05
CA VAL A 123 8.75 -2.91 -6.52
C VAL A 123 10.12 -2.92 -7.20
N ALA A 124 11.06 -2.18 -6.63
CA ALA A 124 12.46 -2.11 -7.03
C ALA A 124 13.30 -1.57 -5.85
N PRO A 125 14.64 -1.65 -5.90
CA PRO A 125 15.49 -1.04 -4.89
C PRO A 125 15.13 0.44 -4.67
N GLY A 126 14.82 0.81 -3.43
CA GLY A 126 14.37 2.15 -3.06
C GLY A 126 12.89 2.45 -3.34
N PHE A 127 12.15 1.56 -3.97
CA PHE A 127 10.72 1.69 -4.24
C PHE A 127 9.91 0.63 -3.47
N ILE A 128 9.57 0.93 -2.24
CA ILE A 128 8.61 0.14 -1.46
C ILE A 128 7.27 0.86 -1.52
N ARG A 129 6.20 0.10 -1.77
CA ARG A 129 4.83 0.61 -1.83
C ARG A 129 3.91 -0.26 -1.01
N GLN A 130 2.99 0.39 -0.32
CA GLN A 130 1.96 -0.26 0.48
C GLN A 130 0.72 -0.47 -0.36
N TYR A 131 0.15 -1.66 -0.26
CA TYR A 131 -1.11 -2.02 -0.92
C TYR A 131 -2.00 -2.78 0.03
N SER A 132 -3.24 -2.32 0.18
CA SER A 132 -4.25 -3.02 0.97
C SER A 132 -4.53 -4.39 0.35
N LEU A 133 -4.55 -5.42 1.20
CA LEU A 133 -4.99 -6.75 0.79
C LEU A 133 -6.48 -6.73 0.49
N THR A 134 -6.84 -7.31 -0.65
CA THR A 134 -8.22 -7.47 -1.08
C THR A 134 -8.60 -8.94 -1.21
N GLY A 135 -9.89 -9.22 -1.32
CA GLY A 135 -10.39 -10.59 -1.37
C GLY A 135 -10.77 -11.15 0.00
N ASN A 136 -10.84 -12.48 0.07
CA ASN A 136 -11.29 -13.18 1.28
C ASN A 136 -10.10 -13.46 2.22
N PRO A 137 -10.06 -12.92 3.46
CA PRO A 137 -9.00 -13.23 4.41
C PRO A 137 -8.86 -14.71 4.78
N ALA A 138 -9.90 -15.51 4.58
CA ALA A 138 -9.84 -16.96 4.80
C ALA A 138 -9.11 -17.71 3.67
N ASP A 139 -8.92 -17.10 2.51
CA ASP A 139 -8.10 -17.65 1.42
C ASP A 139 -6.62 -17.39 1.70
N ARG A 140 -5.93 -18.40 2.21
CA ARG A 140 -4.51 -18.33 2.53
C ARG A 140 -3.61 -18.83 1.39
N THR A 141 -4.18 -19.12 0.25
CA THR A 141 -3.40 -19.61 -0.90
C THR A 141 -2.67 -18.47 -1.62
N LYS A 142 -3.17 -17.22 -1.47
CA LYS A 142 -2.63 -16.04 -2.14
C LYS A 142 -2.86 -14.76 -1.36
N TYR A 143 -2.02 -13.76 -1.62
CA TYR A 143 -2.32 -12.36 -1.37
C TYR A 143 -2.77 -11.71 -2.67
N GLN A 144 -3.83 -10.93 -2.62
CA GLN A 144 -4.37 -10.21 -3.77
C GLN A 144 -4.35 -8.71 -3.50
N ILE A 145 -3.92 -7.92 -4.47
CA ILE A 145 -3.94 -6.45 -4.42
C ILE A 145 -4.48 -5.85 -5.71
N GLY A 146 -4.98 -4.63 -5.62
CA GLY A 146 -5.29 -3.79 -6.78
C GLY A 146 -4.32 -2.60 -6.84
N VAL A 147 -3.78 -2.33 -8.02
CA VAL A 147 -2.81 -1.26 -8.23
C VAL A 147 -3.31 -0.31 -9.30
N LEU A 148 -3.72 0.87 -8.88
CA LEU A 148 -4.03 1.98 -9.78
C LEU A 148 -2.73 2.59 -10.29
N ARG A 149 -2.64 2.78 -11.60
CA ARG A 149 -1.52 3.47 -12.24
C ARG A 149 -1.63 4.98 -12.05
N GLU A 150 -0.79 5.50 -11.19
CA GLU A 150 -0.73 6.93 -10.85
C GLU A 150 0.40 7.63 -11.61
N GLU A 151 0.07 8.30 -12.70
CA GLU A 151 1.07 8.98 -13.56
C GLU A 151 1.76 10.13 -12.83
N ASN A 152 1.02 10.88 -12.01
CA ASN A 152 1.52 12.02 -11.24
C ASN A 152 2.02 11.63 -9.85
N GLY A 153 2.08 10.32 -9.55
CA GLY A 153 2.54 9.81 -8.27
C GLY A 153 4.07 9.73 -8.17
N LYS A 154 4.55 9.01 -7.15
CA LYS A 154 5.99 8.79 -6.90
C LYS A 154 6.59 7.69 -7.78
N GLY A 155 5.96 7.32 -8.90
CA GLY A 155 6.45 6.38 -9.91
C GLY A 155 6.34 4.88 -9.58
N GLY A 156 6.06 4.50 -8.33
CA GLY A 156 6.05 3.09 -7.92
C GLY A 156 4.98 2.25 -8.62
N SER A 157 3.73 2.75 -8.72
CA SER A 157 2.64 2.05 -9.41
C SER A 157 2.90 1.93 -10.92
N VAL A 158 3.39 3.00 -11.55
CA VAL A 158 3.77 2.99 -12.97
C VAL A 158 4.89 1.97 -13.22
N LEU A 159 5.88 1.93 -12.34
CA LEU A 159 6.97 0.97 -12.44
C LEU A 159 6.44 -0.47 -12.31
N MET A 160 5.57 -0.72 -11.34
CA MET A 160 4.97 -2.03 -11.12
C MET A 160 4.20 -2.53 -12.34
N HIS A 161 3.36 -1.68 -12.96
CA HIS A 161 2.65 -2.00 -14.20
C HIS A 161 3.57 -2.38 -15.36
N ARG A 162 4.80 -1.87 -15.37
CA ARG A 162 5.77 -2.09 -16.45
C ARG A 162 6.60 -3.35 -16.27
N ILE A 163 7.01 -3.64 -15.03
CA ILE A 163 8.08 -4.61 -14.79
C ILE A 163 7.59 -5.89 -14.12
N PHE A 164 6.36 -5.92 -13.57
CA PHE A 164 5.84 -7.15 -13.00
C PHE A 164 5.39 -8.09 -14.12
N THR A 165 5.89 -9.32 -14.06
CA THR A 165 5.57 -10.40 -14.99
C THR A 165 5.18 -11.65 -14.21
N LEU A 166 4.41 -12.54 -14.82
CA LEU A 166 4.07 -13.82 -14.23
C LEU A 166 5.33 -14.61 -13.86
N GLY A 167 5.32 -15.22 -12.69
CA GLY A 167 6.45 -16.00 -12.16
C GLY A 167 7.57 -15.14 -11.55
N ARG A 168 7.49 -13.81 -11.66
CA ARG A 168 8.48 -12.92 -11.03
C ARG A 168 8.44 -13.10 -9.51
N LYS A 169 9.60 -13.30 -8.92
CA LYS A 169 9.77 -13.35 -7.46
C LYS A 169 9.95 -11.96 -6.89
N ILE A 170 9.25 -11.67 -5.81
CA ILE A 170 9.16 -10.35 -5.19
C ILE A 170 9.25 -10.47 -3.68
N PHE A 171 9.92 -9.52 -3.06
CA PHE A 171 9.91 -9.38 -1.60
C PHE A 171 8.69 -8.60 -1.14
N ILE A 172 7.96 -9.19 -0.21
CA ILE A 172 6.72 -8.66 0.36
C ILE A 172 6.79 -8.81 1.87
N SER A 173 6.35 -7.79 2.62
CA SER A 173 6.24 -7.89 4.08
C SER A 173 5.17 -8.90 4.48
N ASN A 174 5.20 -9.37 5.73
CA ASN A 174 4.00 -9.95 6.32
C ASN A 174 2.89 -8.89 6.36
N PRO A 175 1.61 -9.31 6.34
CA PRO A 175 0.50 -8.38 6.48
C PRO A 175 0.56 -7.57 7.79
N ILE A 176 0.31 -6.28 7.68
CA ILE A 176 0.25 -5.33 8.78
C ILE A 176 -1.14 -4.71 8.77
N ASN A 177 -1.82 -4.64 9.90
CA ASN A 177 -3.17 -4.08 9.96
C ASN A 177 -3.20 -2.79 10.78
N HIS A 178 -3.41 -1.67 10.08
CA HIS A 178 -3.64 -0.34 10.67
C HIS A 178 -5.08 0.15 10.47
N PHE A 179 -5.91 -0.65 9.83
CA PHE A 179 -7.31 -0.32 9.53
C PHE A 179 -8.27 -1.46 9.93
N PRO A 180 -8.23 -1.93 11.19
CA PRO A 180 -8.99 -3.09 11.62
C PRO A 180 -10.49 -2.80 11.73
N LEU A 181 -11.29 -3.86 11.55
CA LEU A 181 -12.72 -3.83 11.86
C LEU A 181 -12.95 -3.73 13.37
N GLU A 182 -13.80 -2.78 13.78
CA GLU A 182 -14.26 -2.68 15.17
C GLU A 182 -15.14 -3.89 15.54
N LYS A 183 -14.74 -4.61 16.58
CA LYS A 183 -15.39 -5.88 16.96
C LYS A 183 -16.80 -5.71 17.50
N SER A 184 -17.06 -4.60 18.17
CA SER A 184 -18.35 -4.31 18.83
C SER A 184 -19.37 -3.66 17.89
N ALA A 185 -19.01 -3.37 16.63
CA ALA A 185 -19.91 -2.70 15.70
C ALA A 185 -21.18 -3.53 15.43
N SER A 186 -22.36 -2.93 15.66
CA SER A 186 -23.65 -3.52 15.34
C SER A 186 -24.01 -3.38 13.85
N LYS A 187 -23.46 -2.34 13.18
CA LYS A 187 -23.53 -2.13 11.73
C LYS A 187 -22.31 -1.41 11.23
N SER A 188 -21.80 -1.84 10.07
CA SER A 188 -20.68 -1.22 9.37
C SER A 188 -21.11 -0.67 8.01
N PHE A 189 -20.83 0.61 7.76
CA PHE A 189 -20.95 1.23 6.45
C PHE A 189 -19.58 1.20 5.78
N LEU A 190 -19.45 0.40 4.73
CA LEU A 190 -18.22 0.28 3.94
C LEU A 190 -18.37 1.15 2.69
N ILE A 191 -17.65 2.27 2.62
CA ILE A 191 -17.83 3.28 1.56
C ILE A 191 -16.48 3.50 0.87
N GLY A 192 -16.30 2.91 -0.31
CA GLY A 192 -15.06 2.98 -1.08
C GLY A 192 -15.16 3.84 -2.33
N GLY A 193 -14.16 4.70 -2.56
CA GLY A 193 -14.02 5.53 -3.75
C GLY A 193 -12.90 5.04 -4.67
N GLY A 194 -13.22 4.65 -5.93
CA GLY A 194 -12.21 4.17 -6.87
C GLY A 194 -11.41 3.00 -6.33
N ILE A 195 -10.06 3.09 -6.33
CA ILE A 195 -9.18 2.02 -5.83
C ILE A 195 -9.26 1.84 -4.31
N GLY A 196 -9.79 2.81 -3.56
CA GLY A 196 -10.07 2.68 -2.12
C GLY A 196 -11.11 1.62 -1.78
N ILE A 197 -11.66 0.93 -2.77
CA ILE A 197 -12.53 -0.23 -2.58
C ILE A 197 -11.78 -1.46 -2.05
N THR A 198 -10.45 -1.53 -2.23
CA THR A 198 -9.65 -2.72 -1.91
C THR A 198 -9.77 -3.18 -0.46
N PRO A 199 -9.61 -2.35 0.58
CA PRO A 199 -9.79 -2.79 1.95
C PRO A 199 -11.26 -3.12 2.26
N MET A 200 -12.22 -2.43 1.62
CA MET A 200 -13.65 -2.65 1.82
C MET A 200 -14.08 -4.05 1.39
N ILE A 201 -13.51 -4.59 0.30
CA ILE A 201 -13.79 -5.95 -0.18
C ILE A 201 -13.41 -6.97 0.90
N ALA A 202 -12.21 -6.86 1.47
CA ALA A 202 -11.77 -7.75 2.54
C ALA A 202 -12.66 -7.64 3.79
N MET A 203 -13.03 -6.42 4.17
CA MET A 203 -13.94 -6.16 5.30
C MET A 203 -15.31 -6.78 5.08
N ALA A 204 -15.87 -6.67 3.88
CA ALA A 204 -17.17 -7.26 3.56
C ALA A 204 -17.13 -8.80 3.64
N HIS A 205 -16.07 -9.43 3.17
CA HIS A 205 -15.88 -10.88 3.32
C HIS A 205 -15.84 -11.30 4.79
N GLU A 206 -15.06 -10.60 5.61
CA GLU A 206 -14.92 -10.92 7.03
C GLU A 206 -16.25 -10.70 7.79
N LEU A 207 -16.92 -9.58 7.55
CA LEU A 207 -18.24 -9.29 8.17
C LEU A 207 -19.30 -10.30 7.75
N HIS A 208 -19.32 -10.72 6.48
CA HIS A 208 -20.25 -11.74 5.99
C HIS A 208 -20.05 -13.08 6.70
N VAL A 209 -18.79 -13.55 6.80
CA VAL A 209 -18.46 -14.81 7.50
C VAL A 209 -18.83 -14.74 8.99
N GLN A 210 -18.68 -13.58 9.61
CA GLN A 210 -19.06 -13.34 11.01
C GLN A 210 -20.57 -13.09 11.21
N ASN A 211 -21.39 -13.14 10.16
CA ASN A 211 -22.83 -12.79 10.18
C ASN A 211 -23.12 -11.41 10.78
N ARG A 212 -22.25 -10.44 10.55
CA ARG A 212 -22.41 -9.06 11.02
C ARG A 212 -23.11 -8.22 9.97
N ASP A 213 -23.88 -7.22 10.44
CA ASP A 213 -24.61 -6.34 9.52
C ASP A 213 -23.68 -5.30 8.89
N PHE A 214 -23.78 -5.13 7.57
CA PHE A 214 -23.08 -4.10 6.84
C PHE A 214 -23.83 -3.70 5.57
N SER A 215 -23.52 -2.50 5.07
CA SER A 215 -23.82 -2.07 3.72
C SER A 215 -22.53 -1.70 2.99
N PHE A 216 -22.43 -2.04 1.72
CA PHE A 216 -21.24 -1.85 0.90
C PHE A 216 -21.56 -0.89 -0.24
N HIS A 217 -20.85 0.25 -0.29
CA HIS A 217 -21.06 1.29 -1.28
C HIS A 217 -19.79 1.50 -2.09
N TYR A 218 -19.85 1.19 -3.37
CA TYR A 218 -18.75 1.39 -4.29
C TYR A 218 -19.03 2.60 -5.20
N CYS A 219 -18.24 3.65 -5.02
CA CYS A 219 -18.33 4.89 -5.78
C CYS A 219 -17.20 4.97 -6.81
N SER A 220 -17.54 5.20 -8.08
CA SER A 220 -16.58 5.36 -9.17
C SER A 220 -17.11 6.35 -10.22
N PRO A 221 -16.23 7.02 -10.99
CA PRO A 221 -16.68 7.85 -12.11
C PRO A 221 -17.50 7.07 -13.12
N SER A 222 -17.14 5.82 -13.41
CA SER A 222 -17.83 4.94 -14.37
C SER A 222 -17.54 3.47 -14.09
N ARG A 223 -18.31 2.56 -14.69
CA ARG A 223 -18.04 1.10 -14.61
C ARG A 223 -16.68 0.72 -15.15
N LYS A 224 -16.22 1.35 -16.23
CA LYS A 224 -14.91 1.08 -16.83
C LYS A 224 -13.73 1.45 -15.93
N ASN A 225 -13.95 2.34 -14.98
CA ASN A 225 -12.95 2.74 -13.98
C ASN A 225 -13.09 1.98 -12.65
N ALA A 226 -14.11 1.13 -12.52
CA ALA A 226 -14.39 0.37 -11.32
C ALA A 226 -13.72 -1.01 -11.38
N GLY A 227 -12.63 -1.20 -10.64
CA GLY A 227 -11.97 -2.49 -10.53
C GLY A 227 -12.79 -3.51 -9.73
N PHE A 228 -12.46 -4.79 -9.88
CA PHE A 228 -13.07 -5.91 -9.14
C PHE A 228 -14.56 -6.17 -9.43
N MET A 229 -15.13 -5.59 -10.49
CA MET A 229 -16.54 -5.74 -10.80
C MET A 229 -16.96 -7.21 -10.99
N ASP A 230 -16.12 -8.02 -11.66
CA ASP A 230 -16.39 -9.44 -11.88
C ASP A 230 -16.39 -10.21 -10.54
N ILE A 231 -15.47 -9.90 -9.66
CA ILE A 231 -15.42 -10.50 -8.32
C ILE A 231 -16.66 -10.12 -7.53
N LEU A 232 -16.97 -8.83 -7.48
CA LEU A 232 -18.10 -8.29 -6.71
C LEU A 232 -19.45 -8.77 -7.24
N SER A 233 -19.58 -9.09 -8.53
CA SER A 233 -20.79 -9.64 -9.11
C SER A 233 -21.04 -11.11 -8.70
N ASN A 234 -20.06 -11.79 -8.13
CA ASN A 234 -20.12 -13.21 -7.81
C ASN A 234 -19.98 -13.51 -6.29
N VAL A 235 -20.05 -12.48 -5.44
CA VAL A 235 -19.98 -12.68 -3.99
C VAL A 235 -21.31 -13.11 -3.38
N LYS A 236 -21.25 -13.85 -2.26
CA LYS A 236 -22.46 -14.32 -1.53
C LYS A 236 -23.25 -13.20 -0.86
N TRP A 237 -22.68 -12.00 -0.76
CA TRP A 237 -23.26 -10.80 -0.15
C TRP A 237 -23.57 -9.72 -1.19
N LEU A 238 -23.85 -10.10 -2.43
CA LEU A 238 -24.17 -9.19 -3.53
C LEU A 238 -25.37 -8.27 -3.22
N ASP A 239 -26.34 -8.78 -2.48
CA ASP A 239 -27.52 -8.03 -2.03
C ASP A 239 -27.20 -6.84 -1.10
N LYS A 240 -26.00 -6.81 -0.52
CA LYS A 240 -25.52 -5.70 0.32
C LYS A 240 -24.71 -4.65 -0.45
N ILE A 241 -24.46 -4.88 -1.73
CA ILE A 241 -23.66 -3.99 -2.59
C ILE A 241 -24.52 -2.96 -3.29
N HIS A 242 -24.09 -1.71 -3.18
CA HIS A 242 -24.66 -0.57 -3.90
C HIS A 242 -23.58 0.07 -4.77
N PHE A 243 -23.73 -0.02 -6.08
CA PHE A 243 -22.83 0.61 -7.03
C PHE A 243 -23.30 2.02 -7.35
N HIS A 244 -22.38 2.97 -7.36
CA HIS A 244 -22.63 4.38 -7.62
C HIS A 244 -21.67 4.88 -8.71
N PHE A 245 -22.21 5.10 -9.91
CA PHE A 245 -21.44 5.57 -11.06
C PHE A 245 -21.92 6.97 -11.48
N THR A 246 -20.97 7.91 -11.53
CA THR A 246 -21.31 9.31 -11.81
C THR A 246 -21.85 9.49 -13.22
N ASP A 247 -21.28 8.78 -14.21
CA ASP A 247 -21.71 8.82 -15.61
C ASP A 247 -23.08 8.17 -15.87
N GLU A 248 -23.54 7.31 -14.97
CA GLU A 248 -24.89 6.70 -15.02
C GLU A 248 -25.93 7.50 -14.21
N GLY A 249 -25.54 8.62 -13.60
CA GLY A 249 -26.43 9.43 -12.76
C GLY A 249 -26.77 8.77 -11.40
N THR A 250 -26.08 7.70 -11.02
CA THR A 250 -26.34 6.97 -9.76
C THR A 250 -25.39 7.40 -8.63
N ARG A 251 -24.92 8.64 -8.66
CA ARG A 251 -24.02 9.19 -7.63
C ARG A 251 -24.59 8.96 -6.23
N ALA A 252 -23.72 8.50 -5.32
CA ALA A 252 -24.10 8.22 -3.94
C ALA A 252 -24.66 9.44 -3.21
N SER A 253 -25.85 9.30 -2.65
CA SER A 253 -26.36 10.25 -1.67
C SER A 253 -25.88 9.85 -0.29
N LEU A 254 -24.78 10.44 0.15
CA LEU A 254 -24.15 10.10 1.44
C LEU A 254 -25.09 10.33 2.62
N SER A 255 -25.94 11.36 2.57
CA SER A 255 -26.97 11.62 3.59
C SER A 255 -28.06 10.55 3.65
N ALA A 256 -28.36 9.90 2.52
CA ALA A 256 -29.31 8.80 2.51
C ALA A 256 -28.65 7.48 2.96
N ILE A 257 -27.37 7.28 2.69
CA ILE A 257 -26.59 6.11 3.11
C ILE A 257 -26.33 6.16 4.61
N LEU A 258 -25.77 7.27 5.07
CA LEU A 258 -25.43 7.49 6.47
C LEU A 258 -26.66 8.01 7.21
N GLN A 259 -27.60 7.11 7.46
CA GLN A 259 -28.76 7.38 8.29
C GLN A 259 -28.32 7.89 9.66
N LYS A 260 -29.26 8.50 10.41
CA LYS A 260 -28.98 8.98 11.76
C LYS A 260 -28.20 7.95 12.58
N TYR A 261 -27.12 8.39 13.19
CA TYR A 261 -26.26 7.56 14.02
C TYR A 261 -27.06 6.78 15.06
N LYS A 262 -26.74 5.53 15.19
CA LYS A 262 -27.17 4.67 16.30
C LYS A 262 -25.91 4.13 16.98
N LYS A 263 -26.04 3.84 18.28
CA LYS A 263 -24.94 3.26 19.05
C LYS A 263 -24.33 2.06 18.31
N ASP A 264 -23.02 2.00 18.31
CA ASP A 264 -22.21 0.93 17.71
C ASP A 264 -22.30 0.83 16.16
N TYR A 265 -22.76 1.90 15.48
CA TYR A 265 -22.62 2.06 14.03
C TYR A 265 -21.24 2.61 13.70
N ASN A 266 -20.57 2.04 12.71
CA ASN A 266 -19.24 2.48 12.27
C ASN A 266 -19.20 2.73 10.76
N VAL A 267 -18.42 3.71 10.36
CA VAL A 267 -18.17 4.06 8.96
C VAL A 267 -16.71 3.78 8.65
N TYR A 268 -16.47 3.02 7.59
CA TYR A 268 -15.15 2.76 7.02
C TYR A 268 -15.09 3.40 5.64
N THR A 269 -14.10 4.25 5.39
CA THR A 269 -13.96 4.88 4.08
C THR A 269 -12.51 4.97 3.65
N CYS A 270 -12.30 4.78 2.35
CA CYS A 270 -11.03 4.95 1.67
C CYS A 270 -11.29 5.43 0.23
N GLY A 271 -10.43 6.29 -0.27
CA GLY A 271 -10.55 6.88 -1.61
C GLY A 271 -9.82 8.21 -1.74
N PRO A 272 -10.08 8.99 -2.79
CA PRO A 272 -9.52 10.35 -2.93
C PRO A 272 -9.91 11.25 -1.76
N ASP A 273 -9.04 12.19 -1.37
CA ASP A 273 -9.24 13.06 -0.21
C ASP A 273 -10.57 13.82 -0.25
N SER A 274 -10.93 14.38 -1.42
CA SER A 274 -12.20 15.08 -1.58
C SER A 274 -13.42 14.19 -1.38
N PHE A 275 -13.33 12.92 -1.76
CA PHE A 275 -14.37 11.92 -1.53
C PHE A 275 -14.46 11.58 -0.04
N MET A 276 -13.36 11.29 0.62
CA MET A 276 -13.33 10.96 2.04
C MET A 276 -13.84 12.13 2.89
N ASN A 277 -13.43 13.36 2.57
CA ASN A 277 -13.93 14.55 3.26
C ASN A 277 -15.46 14.68 3.15
N SER A 278 -16.04 14.37 1.98
CA SER A 278 -17.50 14.36 1.83
C SER A 278 -18.19 13.29 2.68
N VAL A 279 -17.55 12.10 2.84
CA VAL A 279 -18.07 11.02 3.72
C VAL A 279 -17.99 11.45 5.19
N ILE A 280 -16.88 12.06 5.60
CA ILE A 280 -16.69 12.56 6.98
C ILE A 280 -17.75 13.61 7.31
N GLU A 281 -17.92 14.61 6.44
CA GLU A 281 -18.91 15.68 6.63
C GLU A 281 -20.33 15.10 6.75
N ALA A 282 -20.72 14.20 5.86
CA ALA A 282 -22.03 13.56 5.90
C ALA A 282 -22.23 12.73 7.18
N ALA A 283 -21.19 12.05 7.64
CA ALA A 283 -21.25 11.27 8.89
C ALA A 283 -21.38 12.17 10.13
N GLN A 284 -20.67 13.30 10.15
CA GLN A 284 -20.78 14.29 11.23
C GLN A 284 -22.20 14.88 11.29
N ILE A 285 -22.77 15.24 10.14
CA ILE A 285 -24.17 15.73 10.04
C ILE A 285 -25.15 14.67 10.53
N ALA A 286 -24.89 13.39 10.24
CA ALA A 286 -25.73 12.27 10.73
C ALA A 286 -25.52 11.97 12.22
N GLY A 287 -24.57 12.64 12.88
CA GLY A 287 -24.29 12.53 14.32
C GLY A 287 -23.34 11.40 14.71
N PHE A 288 -22.55 10.87 13.77
CA PHE A 288 -21.49 9.90 14.08
C PHE A 288 -20.38 10.59 14.91
N PRO A 289 -19.96 10.00 16.03
CA PRO A 289 -18.79 10.48 16.74
C PRO A 289 -17.51 10.16 15.96
N GLU A 290 -16.44 10.92 16.18
CA GLU A 290 -15.15 10.71 15.51
C GLU A 290 -14.63 9.26 15.72
N SER A 291 -14.84 8.69 16.90
CA SER A 291 -14.46 7.32 17.23
C SER A 291 -15.17 6.23 16.41
N ALA A 292 -16.24 6.58 15.70
CA ALA A 292 -16.97 5.67 14.81
C ALA A 292 -16.60 5.88 13.34
N LEU A 293 -15.66 6.78 13.05
CA LEU A 293 -15.17 7.06 11.69
C LEU A 293 -13.78 6.48 11.52
N HIS A 294 -13.65 5.51 10.65
CA HIS A 294 -12.41 4.81 10.34
C HIS A 294 -11.98 5.15 8.92
N LEU A 295 -10.77 5.68 8.77
CA LEU A 295 -10.25 6.22 7.52
C LEU A 295 -8.93 5.55 7.17
N GLU A 296 -8.73 5.21 5.90
CA GLU A 296 -7.44 4.80 5.38
C GLU A 296 -7.01 5.72 4.23
N TYR A 297 -5.85 6.34 4.36
CA TYR A 297 -5.27 7.23 3.37
C TYR A 297 -4.18 6.52 2.58
N PHE A 298 -4.30 6.46 1.25
CA PHE A 298 -3.27 5.85 0.37
C PHE A 298 -2.14 6.81 0.04
N THR A 299 -2.37 8.10 0.17
CA THR A 299 -1.36 9.16 0.07
C THR A 299 -1.22 9.84 1.43
N ALA A 300 0.01 10.16 1.80
CA ALA A 300 0.20 11.03 2.95
C ALA A 300 -0.50 12.37 2.64
N PRO A 301 -1.33 12.89 3.56
CA PRO A 301 -1.91 14.21 3.37
C PRO A 301 -0.79 15.23 3.14
N GLU A 302 -1.04 16.20 2.26
CA GLU A 302 -0.12 17.33 2.11
C GLU A 302 -0.05 18.07 3.45
N VAL A 303 1.11 17.98 4.06
CA VAL A 303 1.39 18.77 5.27
C VAL A 303 1.71 20.19 4.78
N PRO A 304 0.95 21.22 5.20
CA PRO A 304 1.33 22.58 4.89
C PRO A 304 2.79 22.84 5.26
N GLU A 305 3.50 23.56 4.42
CA GLU A 305 4.85 24.00 4.76
C GLU A 305 4.75 24.92 6.00
N TYR A 306 5.20 24.41 7.12
CA TYR A 306 5.40 25.21 8.32
C TYR A 306 6.89 25.55 8.44
N ASP A 307 7.17 26.74 8.93
CA ASP A 307 8.53 27.04 9.37
C ASP A 307 8.90 26.06 10.50
N ASN A 308 9.86 25.21 10.20
CA ASN A 308 10.37 24.30 11.21
C ASN A 308 11.16 25.08 12.26
N TYR A 309 10.97 24.75 13.50
CA TYR A 309 11.72 25.32 14.63
C TYR A 309 12.25 24.22 15.52
N ALA A 310 13.36 24.49 16.20
CA ALA A 310 13.91 23.56 17.18
C ALA A 310 13.04 23.52 18.44
N PHE A 311 12.84 22.34 18.99
CA PHE A 311 12.07 22.13 20.23
C PHE A 311 12.63 20.97 21.05
N LYS A 312 12.15 20.82 22.27
CA LYS A 312 12.57 19.77 23.17
C LYS A 312 11.46 18.74 23.37
N VAL A 313 11.83 17.47 23.33
CA VAL A 313 10.94 16.33 23.64
C VAL A 313 11.35 15.68 24.94
N ILE A 314 10.39 15.45 25.84
CA ILE A 314 10.58 14.73 27.09
C ILE A 314 9.78 13.42 27.05
N LEU A 315 10.46 12.29 27.17
CA LEU A 315 9.80 11.00 27.24
C LEU A 315 9.20 10.80 28.64
N THR A 316 7.88 10.72 28.73
CA THR A 316 7.15 10.69 30.00
C THR A 316 7.53 9.52 30.91
N LYS A 317 7.84 8.35 30.35
CA LYS A 317 8.20 7.15 31.13
C LYS A 317 9.67 7.18 31.61
N SER A 318 10.61 7.46 30.70
CA SER A 318 12.04 7.41 31.00
C SER A 318 12.61 8.72 31.54
N LYS A 319 11.84 9.82 31.45
CA LYS A 319 12.26 11.19 31.79
C LYS A 319 13.47 11.70 31.03
N LYS A 320 13.85 11.03 29.94
CA LYS A 320 14.92 11.48 29.05
C LYS A 320 14.47 12.65 28.23
N GLU A 321 15.35 13.61 28.02
CA GLU A 321 15.12 14.82 27.20
C GLU A 321 15.97 14.76 25.93
N PHE A 322 15.42 15.24 24.83
CA PHE A 322 16.06 15.31 23.53
C PHE A 322 15.78 16.65 22.89
N ASP A 323 16.82 17.31 22.41
CA ASP A 323 16.70 18.50 21.57
C ASP A 323 16.46 18.06 20.13
N ILE A 324 15.39 18.56 19.52
CA ILE A 324 15.02 18.28 18.14
C ILE A 324 15.36 19.50 17.31
N PRO A 325 16.40 19.43 16.45
CA PRO A 325 16.74 20.52 15.54
C PRO A 325 15.64 20.74 14.49
N ALA A 326 15.58 21.95 13.92
CA ALA A 326 14.56 22.32 12.93
C ALA A 326 14.61 21.49 11.63
N ASP A 327 15.75 20.92 11.31
CA ASP A 327 16.01 20.11 10.11
C ASP A 327 15.87 18.58 10.34
N ARG A 328 15.47 18.15 11.55
CA ARG A 328 15.36 16.74 11.92
C ARG A 328 14.01 16.40 12.54
N THR A 329 13.56 15.17 12.32
CA THR A 329 12.34 14.67 12.96
C THR A 329 12.59 14.13 14.36
N VAL A 330 11.55 14.11 15.20
CA VAL A 330 11.60 13.45 16.54
C VAL A 330 12.04 12.00 16.38
N THR A 331 11.50 11.31 15.39
CA THR A 331 11.82 9.90 15.13
C THR A 331 13.31 9.71 14.85
N ASP A 332 13.90 10.55 14.00
CA ASP A 332 15.32 10.43 13.66
C ASP A 332 16.21 10.59 14.89
N ILE A 333 15.92 11.60 15.73
CA ILE A 333 16.70 11.85 16.95
C ILE A 333 16.53 10.71 17.98
N LEU A 334 15.31 10.23 18.19
CA LEU A 334 15.08 9.11 19.11
C LEU A 334 15.80 7.85 18.63
N MET A 335 15.77 7.60 17.34
CA MET A 335 16.44 6.46 16.73
C MET A 335 17.95 6.50 16.84
N ASP A 336 18.58 7.66 16.60
CA ASP A 336 20.01 7.85 16.76
C ASP A 336 20.46 7.62 18.21
N ASN A 337 19.55 7.80 19.15
CA ASN A 337 19.78 7.55 20.58
C ASN A 337 19.32 6.14 21.04
N GLY A 338 19.05 5.22 20.11
CA GLY A 338 18.70 3.83 20.41
C GLY A 338 17.32 3.65 21.06
N ILE A 339 16.40 4.60 20.84
CA ILE A 339 15.03 4.54 21.31
C ILE A 339 14.12 4.18 20.13
N HIS A 340 13.48 3.04 20.25
CA HIS A 340 12.66 2.42 19.20
C HIS A 340 11.20 2.31 19.64
#